data_8fc6b22eb0c74ebcbd8b065b9793652b
#
_entry.id   8fc6b22eb0c74ebcbd8b065b9793652b
#
_cell.length_a   1.000
_cell.length_b   1.000
_cell.length_c   1.000
_cell.angle_alpha   90.00
_cell.angle_beta   90.00
_cell.angle_gamma   90.00
#
_symmetry.space_group_name_H-M   'P 1'
#
loop_
_entity.id
_entity.type
_entity.pdbx_description
1 polymer ?
#
loop_
_entity_poly.entity_id
_entity_poly.type
_entity_poly.pdbx_seq_one_letter_code
_entity_poly.pdbx_strand_id
1 'polypeptide(L)'
;QFDSVVKYLMGADQAGNDLPLLLQGLKRRYLLNMMHRPRDLENEPNPGLRAASTVHIRYRIDPGLGLTEDDLNARVRRLRPAKDARSPSANPVYAERTGRLTVPLITLHETGDAWVPLSLEQSYRRRTIAAGTDHLLVQRVVRAPSHCGVDGETREQTFDDLVAWIERGVRPAGEDVLAHDLS
;
A
#
# COMPACT_ATOMS: atom_id res chain seq x y z
N GLN A 1 -0.94 -21.58 -6.83
CA GLN A 1 -1.21 -21.13 -5.42
C GLN A 1 -0.54 -19.78 -5.14
N PHE A 2 0.71 -19.59 -5.58
CA PHE A 2 1.45 -18.39 -5.38
C PHE A 2 0.77 -17.14 -5.95
N ASP A 3 0.37 -17.19 -7.20
CA ASP A 3 -0.29 -16.06 -7.88
C ASP A 3 -1.61 -15.66 -7.19
N SER A 4 -2.35 -16.64 -6.66
CA SER A 4 -3.56 -16.38 -5.86
C SER A 4 -3.24 -15.69 -4.55
N VAL A 5 -2.20 -16.12 -3.84
CA VAL A 5 -1.77 -15.48 -2.58
C VAL A 5 -1.36 -14.03 -2.84
N VAL A 6 -0.56 -13.79 -3.88
CA VAL A 6 -0.13 -12.44 -4.25
C VAL A 6 -1.32 -11.57 -4.61
N LYS A 7 -2.22 -12.07 -5.46
CA LYS A 7 -3.42 -11.35 -5.89
C LYS A 7 -4.23 -10.81 -4.72
N TYR A 8 -4.51 -11.65 -3.72
CA TYR A 8 -5.38 -11.26 -2.61
C TYR A 8 -4.62 -10.62 -1.43
N LEU A 9 -3.38 -11.04 -1.18
CA LEU A 9 -2.58 -10.49 -0.08
C LEU A 9 -2.13 -9.05 -0.37
N MET A 10 -1.77 -8.78 -1.61
CA MET A 10 -1.30 -7.47 -2.04
C MET A 10 -2.43 -6.56 -2.58
N GLY A 11 -3.67 -7.04 -2.55
CA GLY A 11 -4.82 -6.27 -3.03
C GLY A 11 -4.88 -6.14 -4.56
N ALA A 12 -4.21 -7.03 -5.30
CA ALA A 12 -4.19 -6.97 -6.76
C ALA A 12 -5.54 -7.34 -7.42
N ASP A 13 -6.50 -7.80 -6.63
CA ASP A 13 -7.90 -7.99 -7.02
C ASP A 13 -8.73 -6.69 -6.88
N GLN A 14 -8.14 -5.63 -6.33
CA GLN A 14 -8.80 -4.33 -6.17
C GLN A 14 -8.58 -3.46 -7.41
N ALA A 15 -9.45 -2.46 -7.53
CA ALA A 15 -9.35 -1.48 -8.62
C ALA A 15 -7.96 -0.85 -8.67
N GLY A 16 -7.45 -0.63 -9.87
CA GLY A 16 -6.18 0.03 -10.12
C GLY A 16 -4.92 -0.81 -9.96
N ASN A 17 -5.00 -2.06 -9.47
CA ASN A 17 -3.82 -2.91 -9.35
C ASN A 17 -3.57 -3.72 -10.63
N ASP A 18 -2.31 -3.76 -11.06
CA ASP A 18 -1.85 -4.53 -12.21
C ASP A 18 -1.14 -5.81 -11.72
N LEU A 19 -1.89 -6.91 -11.67
CA LEU A 19 -1.37 -8.20 -11.21
C LEU A 19 -0.14 -8.69 -11.98
N PRO A 20 -0.05 -8.62 -13.33
CA PRO A 20 1.14 -9.00 -14.06
C PRO A 20 2.38 -8.21 -13.64
N LEU A 21 2.29 -6.89 -13.48
CA LEU A 21 3.40 -6.06 -13.03
C LEU A 21 3.78 -6.34 -11.58
N LEU A 22 2.80 -6.52 -10.70
CA LEU A 22 3.02 -6.89 -9.30
C LEU A 22 3.78 -8.22 -9.19
N LEU A 23 3.36 -9.23 -9.95
CA LEU A 23 4.05 -10.53 -10.02
C LEU A 23 5.47 -10.41 -10.57
N GLN A 24 5.68 -9.57 -11.57
CA GLN A 24 7.02 -9.29 -12.11
C GLN A 24 7.94 -8.64 -11.08
N GLY A 25 7.43 -7.66 -10.32
CA GLY A 25 8.15 -7.03 -9.22
C GLY A 25 8.55 -8.03 -8.13
N LEU A 26 7.62 -8.88 -7.72
CA LEU A 26 7.84 -9.92 -6.72
C LEU A 26 8.86 -10.98 -7.18
N LYS A 27 8.78 -11.44 -8.41
CA LYS A 27 9.71 -12.45 -8.96
C LYS A 27 11.15 -11.94 -9.01
N ARG A 28 11.34 -10.62 -9.14
CA ARG A 28 12.69 -10.04 -9.32
C ARG A 28 13.57 -10.03 -8.08
N ARG A 29 13.04 -9.89 -6.88
CA ARG A 29 13.92 -9.66 -5.71
C ARG A 29 13.39 -10.02 -4.32
N TYR A 30 12.08 -10.16 -4.10
CA TYR A 30 11.57 -9.94 -2.74
C TYR A 30 11.01 -11.16 -2.04
N LEU A 31 10.53 -12.11 -2.79
CA LEU A 31 9.78 -13.23 -2.22
C LEU A 31 10.61 -14.10 -1.30
N LEU A 32 11.82 -14.42 -1.70
CA LEU A 32 12.72 -15.30 -0.93
C LEU A 32 13.11 -14.67 0.42
N ASN A 33 13.29 -13.35 0.46
CA ASN A 33 13.64 -12.64 1.69
C ASN A 33 12.48 -12.44 2.65
N MET A 34 11.24 -12.32 2.14
CA MET A 34 10.05 -12.12 2.96
C MET A 34 9.52 -13.44 3.56
N MET A 35 9.71 -14.57 2.88
CA MET A 35 9.16 -15.86 3.31
C MET A 35 10.02 -16.60 4.34
N HIS A 36 11.28 -16.20 4.53
CA HIS A 36 12.22 -16.97 5.35
C HIS A 36 12.31 -16.58 6.83
N ARG A 37 11.55 -15.59 7.29
CA ARG A 37 11.57 -15.24 8.71
C ARG A 37 10.18 -15.34 9.33
N PRO A 38 9.92 -16.39 10.11
CA PRO A 38 8.77 -16.38 11.01
C PRO A 38 8.93 -15.17 11.95
N ARG A 39 8.01 -14.23 11.92
CA ARG A 39 8.06 -13.05 12.76
C ARG A 39 7.32 -13.30 14.06
N ASP A 40 8.04 -13.20 15.14
CA ASP A 40 7.46 -13.07 16.48
C ASP A 40 7.25 -11.58 16.74
N LEU A 41 6.00 -11.12 16.68
CA LEU A 41 5.68 -9.72 16.85
C LEU A 41 5.93 -9.21 18.27
N GLU A 42 5.94 -10.08 19.26
CA GLU A 42 6.22 -9.69 20.65
C GLU A 42 7.68 -9.30 20.83
N ASN A 43 8.58 -10.02 20.15
CA ASN A 43 10.02 -9.77 20.17
C ASN A 43 10.54 -9.05 18.92
N GLU A 44 9.65 -8.56 18.07
CA GLU A 44 10.04 -7.83 16.85
C GLU A 44 10.69 -6.49 17.23
N PRO A 45 11.95 -6.27 16.83
CA PRO A 45 12.67 -5.03 17.17
C PRO A 45 12.12 -3.80 16.42
N ASN A 46 11.43 -4.00 15.27
CA ASN A 46 10.84 -2.91 14.51
C ASN A 46 9.49 -2.48 15.12
N PRO A 47 9.41 -1.28 15.72
CA PRO A 47 8.18 -0.82 16.37
C PRO A 47 6.98 -0.75 15.43
N GLY A 48 7.19 -0.43 14.16
CA GLY A 48 6.11 -0.38 13.16
C GLY A 48 5.51 -1.75 12.89
N LEU A 49 6.33 -2.80 12.85
CA LEU A 49 5.86 -4.17 12.65
C LEU A 49 5.14 -4.74 13.87
N ARG A 50 5.51 -4.33 15.09
CA ARG A 50 4.80 -4.73 16.32
C ARG A 50 3.34 -4.30 16.34
N ALA A 51 2.98 -3.29 15.56
CA ALA A 51 1.60 -2.80 15.44
C ALA A 51 0.75 -3.59 14.43
N ALA A 52 1.33 -4.56 13.71
CA ALA A 52 0.63 -5.34 12.70
C ALA A 52 -0.48 -6.21 13.31
N SER A 53 -1.59 -6.32 12.61
CA SER A 53 -2.74 -7.13 13.00
C SER A 53 -3.37 -7.77 11.77
N THR A 54 -3.67 -9.06 11.86
CA THR A 54 -4.43 -9.78 10.82
C THR A 54 -5.71 -10.43 11.37
N VAL A 55 -6.11 -10.11 12.61
CA VAL A 55 -7.25 -10.77 13.26
C VAL A 55 -8.60 -10.52 12.59
N HIS A 56 -8.73 -9.39 11.91
CA HIS A 56 -9.94 -8.97 11.19
C HIS A 56 -9.84 -9.18 9.68
N ILE A 57 -8.72 -9.72 9.18
CA ILE A 57 -8.54 -9.97 7.75
C ILE A 57 -9.25 -11.27 7.37
N ARG A 58 -10.09 -11.23 6.34
CA ARG A 58 -10.59 -12.43 5.68
C ARG A 58 -9.76 -12.66 4.41
N TYR A 59 -9.07 -13.78 4.40
CA TYR A 59 -8.24 -14.18 3.24
C TYR A 59 -9.12 -14.83 2.17
N ARG A 60 -8.80 -14.55 0.92
CA ARG A 60 -9.39 -15.17 -0.27
C ARG A 60 -8.38 -16.09 -0.93
N ILE A 61 -8.88 -17.03 -1.71
CA ILE A 61 -8.08 -17.93 -2.54
C ILE A 61 -8.88 -18.29 -3.79
N ASP A 62 -8.20 -18.41 -4.93
CA ASP A 62 -8.85 -18.85 -6.16
C ASP A 62 -9.31 -20.31 -6.03
N PRO A 63 -10.44 -20.69 -6.64
CA PRO A 63 -10.97 -22.05 -6.56
C PRO A 63 -10.02 -23.05 -7.24
N GLY A 64 -10.13 -24.33 -6.87
CA GLY A 64 -9.37 -25.39 -7.50
C GLY A 64 -7.93 -25.58 -6.99
N LEU A 65 -7.52 -24.88 -5.94
CA LEU A 65 -6.16 -24.99 -5.38
C LEU A 65 -6.03 -26.02 -4.25
N GLY A 66 -7.06 -26.85 -4.03
CA GLY A 66 -7.06 -27.89 -2.99
C GLY A 66 -7.28 -27.40 -1.57
N LEU A 67 -7.70 -26.14 -1.42
CA LEU A 67 -8.02 -25.49 -0.16
C LEU A 67 -9.21 -24.56 -0.37
N THR A 68 -10.17 -24.57 0.54
CA THR A 68 -11.27 -23.60 0.51
C THR A 68 -10.91 -22.31 1.25
N GLU A 69 -11.65 -21.23 1.01
CA GLU A 69 -11.49 -19.98 1.78
C GLU A 69 -11.75 -20.20 3.28
N ASP A 70 -12.73 -21.03 3.61
CA ASP A 70 -13.06 -21.31 5.01
C ASP A 70 -11.95 -22.12 5.69
N ASP A 71 -11.41 -23.15 5.03
CA ASP A 71 -10.25 -23.89 5.53
C ASP A 71 -9.04 -22.97 5.72
N LEU A 72 -8.76 -22.09 4.75
CA LEU A 72 -7.69 -21.11 4.85
C LEU A 72 -7.90 -20.20 6.07
N ASN A 73 -9.08 -19.63 6.20
CA ASN A 73 -9.37 -18.67 7.26
C ASN A 73 -9.44 -19.32 8.65
N ALA A 74 -9.82 -20.60 8.72
CA ALA A 74 -9.82 -21.36 9.97
C ALA A 74 -8.41 -21.74 10.46
N ARG A 75 -7.47 -21.93 9.53
CA ARG A 75 -6.14 -22.50 9.82
C ARG A 75 -5.00 -21.48 9.77
N VAL A 76 -5.20 -20.33 9.11
CA VAL A 76 -4.14 -19.31 9.00
C VAL A 76 -3.81 -18.71 10.37
N ARG A 77 -2.53 -18.58 10.65
CA ARG A 77 -2.06 -17.90 11.86
C ARG A 77 -2.50 -16.43 11.84
N ARG A 78 -3.18 -16.01 12.89
CA ARG A 78 -3.59 -14.61 13.09
C ARG A 78 -2.54 -13.88 13.90
N LEU A 79 -2.08 -12.74 13.38
CA LEU A 79 -1.19 -11.85 14.10
C LEU A 79 -2.03 -10.88 14.93
N ARG A 80 -1.62 -10.68 16.17
CA ARG A 80 -2.18 -9.66 17.06
C ARG A 80 -1.10 -8.62 17.34
N PRO A 81 -1.43 -7.33 17.38
CA PRO A 81 -0.43 -6.33 17.73
C PRO A 81 0.06 -6.58 19.15
N ALA A 82 1.32 -6.25 19.41
CA ALA A 82 1.84 -6.21 20.76
C ALA A 82 1.05 -5.20 21.60
N LYS A 83 1.03 -5.39 22.92
CA LYS A 83 0.33 -4.50 23.85
C LYS A 83 0.80 -3.06 23.62
N ASP A 84 -0.14 -2.15 23.51
CA ASP A 84 0.10 -0.72 23.31
C ASP A 84 0.95 -0.34 22.07
N ALA A 85 1.23 -1.30 21.18
CA ALA A 85 2.08 -1.08 20.00
C ALA A 85 1.57 0.02 19.06
N ARG A 86 0.32 0.42 19.18
CA ARG A 86 -0.30 1.54 18.43
C ARG A 86 -0.42 2.83 19.22
N SER A 87 0.06 2.85 20.47
CA SER A 87 0.09 4.09 21.25
C SER A 87 1.37 4.88 20.95
N PRO A 88 1.31 6.21 20.84
CA PRO A 88 2.50 7.03 20.62
C PRO A 88 3.55 6.88 21.72
N SER A 89 3.13 6.58 22.96
CA SER A 89 4.04 6.38 24.10
C SER A 89 4.83 5.08 24.00
N ALA A 90 4.23 4.00 23.49
CA ALA A 90 4.90 2.72 23.36
C ALA A 90 5.59 2.55 21.99
N ASN A 91 5.16 3.32 20.99
CA ASN A 91 5.67 3.25 19.63
C ASN A 91 5.74 4.67 19.02
N PRO A 92 6.82 5.42 19.27
CA PRO A 92 6.96 6.80 18.79
C PRO A 92 7.02 6.92 17.26
N VAL A 93 7.30 5.82 16.54
CA VAL A 93 7.27 5.82 15.07
C VAL A 93 5.89 5.49 14.50
N TYR A 94 4.95 5.09 15.36
CA TYR A 94 3.59 4.85 14.92
C TYR A 94 2.84 6.18 14.76
N ALA A 95 2.44 6.47 13.55
CA ALA A 95 1.62 7.63 13.25
C ALA A 95 0.40 7.21 12.42
N GLU A 96 -0.78 7.51 12.91
CA GLU A 96 -1.98 7.31 12.13
C GLU A 96 -2.10 8.39 11.05
N ARG A 97 -2.25 7.96 9.80
CA ARG A 97 -2.47 8.85 8.67
C ARG A 97 -3.95 9.21 8.61
N THR A 98 -4.30 10.35 9.17
CA THR A 98 -5.71 10.77 9.31
C THR A 98 -6.33 11.26 8.01
N GLY A 99 -5.52 11.60 7.01
CA GLY A 99 -5.97 12.23 5.77
C GLY A 99 -6.28 13.73 5.91
N ARG A 100 -6.07 14.33 7.07
CA ARG A 100 -6.31 15.78 7.31
C ARG A 100 -5.12 16.59 6.78
N LEU A 101 -5.18 16.92 5.50
CA LEU A 101 -4.20 17.77 4.85
C LEU A 101 -4.47 19.24 5.16
N THR A 102 -3.41 20.02 5.33
CA THR A 102 -3.44 21.48 5.49
C THR A 102 -2.64 22.20 4.41
N VAL A 103 -1.92 21.44 3.60
CA VAL A 103 -1.10 21.92 2.48
C VAL A 103 -1.30 20.99 1.28
N PRO A 104 -1.03 21.47 0.05
CA PRO A 104 -0.99 20.62 -1.14
C PRO A 104 -0.02 19.45 -0.98
N LEU A 105 -0.40 18.29 -1.46
CA LEU A 105 0.40 17.06 -1.47
C LEU A 105 0.26 16.38 -2.82
N ILE A 106 1.38 16.05 -3.44
CA ILE A 106 1.43 15.14 -4.59
C ILE A 106 2.10 13.85 -4.14
N THR A 107 1.46 12.70 -4.39
CA THR A 107 2.11 11.39 -4.28
C THR A 107 2.45 10.86 -5.64
N LEU A 108 3.52 10.07 -5.72
CA LEU A 108 3.99 9.42 -6.94
C LEU A 108 4.32 7.97 -6.61
N HIS A 109 3.58 7.04 -7.24
CA HIS A 109 3.62 5.63 -6.86
C HIS A 109 3.66 4.70 -8.08
N GLU A 110 4.30 3.56 -7.94
CA GLU A 110 4.40 2.55 -9.00
C GLU A 110 3.32 1.49 -8.81
N THR A 111 2.55 1.17 -9.86
CA THR A 111 1.41 0.25 -9.78
C THR A 111 1.81 -1.19 -9.48
N GLY A 112 3.05 -1.56 -9.79
CA GLY A 112 3.61 -2.90 -9.52
C GLY A 112 4.53 -2.97 -8.30
N ASP A 113 4.49 -1.96 -7.42
CA ASP A 113 5.30 -1.97 -6.19
C ASP A 113 4.83 -3.09 -5.25
N ALA A 114 5.71 -4.09 -5.06
CA ALA A 114 5.45 -5.23 -4.21
C ALA A 114 5.79 -5.00 -2.72
N TRP A 115 6.47 -3.90 -2.40
CA TRP A 115 6.82 -3.55 -1.02
C TRP A 115 5.80 -2.64 -0.38
N VAL A 116 5.36 -1.67 -1.15
CA VAL A 116 4.36 -0.70 -0.74
C VAL A 116 3.21 -0.81 -1.75
N PRO A 117 2.19 -1.63 -1.48
CA PRO A 117 1.11 -1.84 -2.43
C PRO A 117 0.33 -0.57 -2.72
N LEU A 118 -0.14 -0.41 -3.96
CA LEU A 118 -0.99 0.71 -4.39
C LEU A 118 -2.25 0.87 -3.52
N SER A 119 -2.70 -0.20 -2.87
CA SER A 119 -3.81 -0.15 -1.91
C SER A 119 -3.57 0.82 -0.73
N LEU A 120 -2.33 1.18 -0.44
CA LEU A 120 -2.01 2.21 0.56
C LEU A 120 -2.36 3.60 0.04
N GLU A 121 -2.07 3.91 -1.24
CA GLU A 121 -2.50 5.13 -1.91
C GLU A 121 -4.03 5.24 -1.93
N GLN A 122 -4.71 4.15 -2.27
CA GLN A 122 -6.17 4.08 -2.25
C GLN A 122 -6.74 4.29 -0.84
N SER A 123 -6.13 3.67 0.17
CA SER A 123 -6.52 3.86 1.56
C SER A 123 -6.35 5.32 2.01
N TYR A 124 -5.25 5.96 1.60
CA TYR A 124 -5.00 7.36 1.92
C TYR A 124 -6.01 8.28 1.22
N ARG A 125 -6.33 8.01 -0.05
CA ARG A 125 -7.36 8.73 -0.79
C ARG A 125 -8.71 8.70 -0.07
N ARG A 126 -9.15 7.53 0.37
CA ARG A 126 -10.42 7.41 1.13
C ARG A 126 -10.40 8.21 2.43
N ARG A 127 -9.25 8.28 3.10
CA ARG A 127 -9.09 9.07 4.34
C ARG A 127 -9.15 10.57 4.07
N THR A 128 -8.54 11.07 3.01
CA THR A 128 -8.62 12.50 2.64
C THR A 128 -10.05 12.89 2.24
N ILE A 129 -10.76 12.04 1.52
CA ILE A 129 -12.19 12.24 1.19
C ILE A 129 -13.00 12.31 2.50
N ALA A 130 -12.82 11.35 3.40
CA ALA A 130 -13.52 11.33 4.69
C ALA A 130 -13.19 12.55 5.57
N ALA A 131 -12.00 13.12 5.43
CA ALA A 131 -11.56 14.33 6.13
C ALA A 131 -11.97 15.64 5.40
N GLY A 132 -12.50 15.58 4.19
CA GLY A 132 -12.86 16.74 3.37
C GLY A 132 -11.65 17.51 2.82
N THR A 133 -10.49 16.87 2.73
CA THR A 133 -9.23 17.50 2.31
C THR A 133 -8.66 16.92 1.02
N ASP A 134 -9.43 16.10 0.32
CA ASP A 134 -9.05 15.46 -0.94
C ASP A 134 -8.73 16.43 -2.07
N HIS A 135 -9.25 17.65 -2.00
CA HIS A 135 -8.91 18.75 -2.90
C HIS A 135 -7.44 19.18 -2.79
N LEU A 136 -6.76 18.88 -1.67
CA LEU A 136 -5.34 19.12 -1.44
C LEU A 136 -4.46 17.92 -1.81
N LEU A 137 -5.04 16.80 -2.29
CA LEU A 137 -4.28 15.62 -2.68
C LEU A 137 -4.35 15.43 -4.20
N VAL A 138 -3.18 15.28 -4.81
CA VAL A 138 -3.01 14.77 -6.17
C VAL A 138 -2.20 13.48 -6.08
N GLN A 139 -2.69 12.41 -6.71
CA GLN A 139 -1.98 11.12 -6.74
C GLN A 139 -1.63 10.80 -8.18
N ARG A 140 -0.37 10.46 -8.41
CA ARG A 140 0.15 10.04 -9.70
C ARG A 140 0.65 8.62 -9.63
N VAL A 141 0.39 7.84 -10.66
CA VAL A 141 0.86 6.46 -10.74
C VAL A 141 1.71 6.26 -11.99
N VAL A 142 2.76 5.47 -11.84
CA VAL A 142 3.61 5.03 -12.93
C VAL A 142 3.45 3.53 -13.08
N ARG A 143 3.18 3.07 -14.30
CA ARG A 143 3.04 1.65 -14.59
C ARG A 143 4.39 0.97 -14.68
N ALA A 144 4.92 0.57 -13.54
CA ALA A 144 6.22 -0.08 -13.42
C ALA A 144 6.23 -1.15 -12.32
N PRO A 145 7.03 -2.23 -12.46
CA PRO A 145 7.10 -3.32 -11.50
C PRO A 145 8.21 -3.12 -10.47
N SER A 146 8.43 -1.90 -9.99
CA SER A 146 9.55 -1.58 -9.11
C SER A 146 9.10 -0.89 -7.83
N HIS A 147 10.06 -0.69 -6.94
CA HIS A 147 9.95 0.13 -5.75
C HIS A 147 11.01 1.24 -5.86
N CYS A 148 10.61 2.48 -5.83
CA CYS A 148 11.47 3.66 -6.02
C CYS A 148 12.20 3.70 -7.38
N GLY A 149 11.60 3.11 -8.43
CA GLY A 149 12.18 3.07 -9.78
C GLY A 149 11.69 4.16 -10.71
N VAL A 150 10.91 5.11 -10.22
CA VAL A 150 10.48 6.26 -11.01
C VAL A 150 11.69 7.05 -11.49
N ASP A 151 11.74 7.36 -12.79
CA ASP A 151 12.84 8.08 -13.41
C ASP A 151 12.99 9.52 -12.88
N GLY A 152 14.16 10.11 -13.15
CA GLY A 152 14.51 11.45 -12.66
C GLY A 152 13.60 12.53 -13.21
N GLU A 153 13.31 12.48 -14.50
CA GLU A 153 12.49 13.47 -15.20
C GLU A 153 11.06 13.52 -14.63
N THR A 154 10.45 12.37 -14.45
CA THR A 154 9.10 12.27 -13.82
C THR A 154 9.09 12.82 -12.40
N ARG A 155 10.16 12.60 -11.62
CA ARG A 155 10.28 13.16 -10.26
C ARG A 155 10.45 14.67 -10.27
N GLU A 156 11.32 15.20 -11.12
CA GLU A 156 11.55 16.64 -11.30
C GLU A 156 10.25 17.33 -11.72
N GLN A 157 9.58 16.83 -12.73
CA GLN A 157 8.30 17.38 -13.19
C GLN A 157 7.24 17.36 -12.07
N THR A 158 7.19 16.28 -11.30
CA THR A 158 6.24 16.19 -10.16
C THR A 158 6.55 17.24 -9.10
N PHE A 159 7.81 17.50 -8.84
CA PHE A 159 8.22 18.54 -7.90
C PHE A 159 7.91 19.95 -8.42
N ASP A 160 8.20 20.23 -9.68
CA ASP A 160 7.91 21.52 -10.33
C ASP A 160 6.41 21.81 -10.34
N ASP A 161 5.59 20.79 -10.58
CA ASP A 161 4.14 20.90 -10.52
C ASP A 161 3.64 21.20 -9.09
N LEU A 162 4.27 20.60 -8.06
CA LEU A 162 3.95 20.93 -6.66
C LEU A 162 4.30 22.39 -6.34
N VAL A 163 5.48 22.86 -6.78
CA VAL A 163 5.89 24.26 -6.63
C VAL A 163 4.91 25.18 -7.33
N ALA A 164 4.55 24.88 -8.56
CA ALA A 164 3.56 25.64 -9.31
C ALA A 164 2.20 25.70 -8.63
N TRP A 165 1.79 24.60 -8.03
CA TRP A 165 0.54 24.54 -7.28
C TRP A 165 0.57 25.42 -6.03
N ILE A 166 1.65 25.36 -5.27
CA ILE A 166 1.82 26.16 -4.05
C ILE A 166 1.94 27.66 -4.37
N GLU A 167 2.76 28.01 -5.35
CA GLU A 167 3.09 29.42 -5.63
C GLU A 167 2.04 30.13 -6.50
N ARG A 168 1.43 29.40 -7.41
CA ARG A 168 0.55 29.97 -8.46
C ARG A 168 -0.90 29.47 -8.38
N GLY A 169 -1.20 28.55 -7.48
CA GLY A 169 -2.53 27.94 -7.36
C GLY A 169 -2.89 26.99 -8.53
N VAL A 170 -1.93 26.60 -9.35
CA VAL A 170 -2.15 25.72 -10.50
C VAL A 170 -2.13 24.26 -10.04
N ARG A 171 -3.29 23.74 -9.67
CA ARG A 171 -3.40 22.34 -9.27
C ARG A 171 -3.12 21.41 -10.44
N PRO A 172 -2.13 20.52 -10.35
CA PRO A 172 -1.78 19.62 -11.45
C PRO A 172 -2.81 18.49 -11.61
N ALA A 173 -2.76 17.83 -12.76
CA ALA A 173 -3.49 16.60 -13.00
C ALA A 173 -2.92 15.43 -12.17
N GLY A 174 -3.78 14.46 -11.90
CA GLY A 174 -3.44 13.18 -11.26
C GLY A 174 -4.49 12.15 -11.58
N GLU A 175 -4.24 10.92 -11.16
CA GLU A 175 -5.13 9.79 -11.42
C GLU A 175 -6.15 9.61 -10.29
N ASP A 176 -7.30 9.05 -10.64
CA ASP A 176 -8.24 8.51 -9.66
C ASP A 176 -7.80 7.10 -9.27
N VAL A 177 -6.97 7.02 -8.23
CA VAL A 177 -6.45 5.73 -7.75
C VAL A 177 -7.55 4.79 -7.22
N LEU A 178 -8.80 5.25 -7.09
CA LEU A 178 -9.95 4.42 -6.74
C LEU A 178 -10.66 3.86 -7.97
N ALA A 179 -10.35 4.34 -9.17
CA ALA A 179 -10.91 3.80 -10.40
C ALA A 179 -10.53 2.34 -10.61
N HIS A 180 -11.39 1.62 -11.34
CA HIS A 180 -11.14 0.20 -11.65
C HIS A 180 -9.97 0.02 -12.63
N ASP A 181 -9.80 0.97 -13.52
CA ASP A 181 -8.76 0.97 -14.54
C ASP A 181 -7.87 2.21 -14.36
N LEU A 182 -6.60 1.97 -14.10
CA LEU A 182 -5.56 2.98 -14.05
C LEU A 182 -4.67 2.84 -15.30
N SER A 183 -5.29 2.98 -16.46
CA SER A 183 -4.60 2.91 -17.76
C SER A 183 -3.87 4.21 -18.10
#